data_1b7d532d814d5c15704a89b68ae692ef
#
_entry.id   1b7d532d814d5c15704a89b68ae692ef
#
_cell.length_a   1.000
_cell.length_b   1.000
_cell.length_c   1.000
_cell.angle_alpha   90.00
_cell.angle_beta   90.00
_cell.angle_gamma   90.00
#
_symmetry.space_group_name_H-M   'P 1'
#
loop_
_entity.id
_entity.type
_entity.pdbx_description
1 polymer ?
#
loop_
_entity_poly.entity_id
_entity_poly.type
_entity_poly.pdbx_seq_one_letter_code
_entity_poly.pdbx_strand_id
1 'polypeptide(L)'
;MAAAKSDPHSYVLPIAESQRIFDRDIVPAELGSLGSSKTTDGNIKPVAVFVVGQTGAGKTRTAPAIKVVMQSHRGQPAHFIADTYKTYHPAYPRLVVEAPALASPATGTDARRWLAMAAEHAIGRGIDVLLESACRNPADFADLAQAFHDAGYRVEVAIMAVPEGLSRLGILTRFYERLPEAGSRNLPPRLTPTKVHADSYEGLLDAAVFVDESSAVDQIVVVRRDHAVAYANERVNGSWKRAAATRKSLMEQRDRCLPKELSIARKDIENLRGLAIPELPPQLEEIESLLGPLMDENNNTHAPPLRLLVLPDIGVAGHSYDVNLDLTLGTIADNQ
;
A
#
# COMPACT_ATOMS: atom_id res chain seq x y z
N MET A 1 0.06 -11.34 -36.30
CA MET A 1 -0.12 -10.64 -35.01
C MET A 1 0.24 -9.17 -35.22
N ALA A 2 -0.60 -8.24 -34.76
CA ALA A 2 -0.27 -6.80 -34.86
C ALA A 2 0.88 -6.49 -33.89
N ALA A 3 1.92 -5.78 -34.36
CA ALA A 3 3.02 -5.33 -33.51
C ALA A 3 2.50 -4.47 -32.35
N ALA A 4 3.14 -4.56 -31.20
CA ALA A 4 2.80 -3.69 -30.07
C ALA A 4 3.04 -2.23 -30.46
N LYS A 5 2.06 -1.35 -30.21
CA LYS A 5 2.21 0.08 -30.42
C LYS A 5 3.23 0.62 -29.43
N SER A 6 4.10 1.52 -29.86
CA SER A 6 5.15 2.09 -28.98
C SER A 6 4.64 3.15 -28.00
N ASP A 7 3.53 3.82 -28.32
CA ASP A 7 2.92 4.84 -27.47
C ASP A 7 1.94 4.25 -26.47
N PRO A 8 2.19 4.37 -25.14
CA PRO A 8 1.28 3.91 -24.09
C PRO A 8 -0.14 4.48 -24.20
N HIS A 9 -0.28 5.73 -24.62
CA HIS A 9 -1.59 6.39 -24.72
C HIS A 9 -2.50 5.77 -25.76
N SER A 10 -1.92 5.10 -26.75
CA SER A 10 -2.70 4.42 -27.81
C SER A 10 -3.48 3.20 -27.33
N TYR A 11 -3.26 2.76 -26.07
CA TYR A 11 -3.95 1.64 -25.45
C TYR A 11 -5.11 2.06 -24.55
N VAL A 12 -5.23 3.36 -24.23
CA VAL A 12 -6.33 3.86 -23.38
C VAL A 12 -7.67 3.50 -24.01
N LEU A 13 -8.51 2.84 -23.25
CA LEU A 13 -9.82 2.38 -23.72
C LEU A 13 -10.82 3.52 -23.85
N PRO A 14 -11.71 3.46 -24.83
CA PRO A 14 -12.89 4.32 -24.87
C PRO A 14 -13.70 4.18 -23.58
N ILE A 15 -14.30 5.28 -23.11
CA ILE A 15 -15.06 5.31 -21.85
C ILE A 15 -16.14 4.21 -21.81
N ALA A 16 -16.90 4.04 -22.89
CA ALA A 16 -17.94 3.03 -22.97
C ALA A 16 -17.42 1.58 -22.90
N GLU A 17 -16.21 1.31 -23.39
CA GLU A 17 -15.58 0.00 -23.27
C GLU A 17 -15.02 -0.24 -21.87
N SER A 18 -14.37 0.78 -21.31
CA SER A 18 -13.90 0.77 -19.92
C SER A 18 -15.06 0.49 -18.94
N GLN A 19 -16.23 1.16 -19.14
CA GLN A 19 -17.44 0.93 -18.35
C GLN A 19 -17.94 -0.52 -18.50
N ARG A 20 -18.01 -1.04 -19.72
CA ARG A 20 -18.45 -2.44 -19.96
C ARG A 20 -17.58 -3.46 -19.25
N ILE A 21 -16.25 -3.27 -19.26
CA ILE A 21 -15.32 -4.15 -18.54
C ILE A 21 -15.54 -4.04 -17.03
N PHE A 22 -15.74 -2.83 -16.53
CA PHE A 22 -16.03 -2.62 -15.11
C PHE A 22 -17.29 -3.38 -14.67
N ASP A 23 -18.40 -3.20 -15.36
CA ASP A 23 -19.68 -3.78 -14.99
C ASP A 23 -19.71 -5.31 -15.16
N ARG A 24 -19.11 -5.83 -16.25
CA ARG A 24 -19.15 -7.24 -16.60
C ARG A 24 -18.12 -8.08 -15.85
N ASP A 25 -16.91 -7.56 -15.68
CA ASP A 25 -15.76 -8.35 -15.23
C ASP A 25 -15.31 -7.96 -13.82
N ILE A 26 -15.21 -6.64 -13.52
CA ILE A 26 -14.63 -6.16 -12.26
C ILE A 26 -15.66 -6.23 -11.13
N VAL A 27 -16.86 -5.70 -11.33
CA VAL A 27 -17.89 -5.70 -10.28
C VAL A 27 -18.20 -7.12 -9.79
N PRO A 28 -18.46 -8.11 -10.64
CA PRO A 28 -18.74 -9.47 -10.18
C PRO A 28 -17.53 -10.12 -9.47
N ALA A 29 -16.31 -9.87 -9.95
CA ALA A 29 -15.13 -10.52 -9.45
C ALA A 29 -14.61 -9.91 -8.12
N GLU A 30 -14.67 -8.60 -7.97
CA GLU A 30 -14.05 -7.88 -6.86
C GLU A 30 -15.07 -7.34 -5.83
N LEU A 31 -16.31 -7.09 -6.24
CA LEU A 31 -17.31 -6.37 -5.45
C LEU A 31 -18.65 -7.12 -5.28
N GLY A 32 -18.94 -8.09 -6.15
CA GLY A 32 -20.27 -8.68 -6.25
C GLY A 32 -20.74 -9.45 -5.01
N SER A 33 -19.82 -10.07 -4.26
CA SER A 33 -20.12 -10.83 -3.05
C SER A 33 -20.08 -10.00 -1.76
N LEU A 34 -19.73 -8.70 -1.86
CA LEU A 34 -19.55 -7.84 -0.70
C LEU A 34 -20.89 -7.27 -0.24
N GLY A 35 -21.20 -7.48 1.04
CA GLY A 35 -22.32 -6.84 1.72
C GLY A 35 -21.96 -5.44 2.22
N SER A 36 -22.95 -4.61 2.48
CA SER A 36 -22.76 -3.43 3.34
C SER A 36 -22.12 -3.87 4.66
N SER A 37 -21.30 -3.00 5.27
CA SER A 37 -20.73 -3.26 6.60
C SER A 37 -21.82 -3.79 7.51
N LYS A 38 -21.54 -4.85 8.26
CA LYS A 38 -22.51 -5.42 9.23
C LYS A 38 -22.72 -4.44 10.38
N THR A 39 -23.53 -3.43 10.13
CA THR A 39 -23.97 -2.52 11.16
C THR A 39 -25.39 -2.91 11.53
N THR A 40 -25.53 -3.71 12.60
CA THR A 40 -26.84 -4.01 13.18
C THR A 40 -27.53 -2.77 13.76
N ASP A 41 -26.80 -1.68 13.95
CA ASP A 41 -27.27 -0.50 14.68
C ASP A 41 -27.19 0.82 13.88
N GLY A 42 -27.20 0.85 12.60
CA GLY A 42 -27.37 2.11 11.82
C GLY A 42 -26.43 3.31 12.13
N ASN A 43 -25.58 3.20 13.14
CA ASN A 43 -24.78 4.29 13.73
C ASN A 43 -23.27 4.13 13.54
N ILE A 44 -22.80 3.01 12.95
CA ILE A 44 -21.37 2.78 12.79
C ILE A 44 -20.95 3.26 11.39
N LYS A 45 -20.04 4.23 11.33
CA LYS A 45 -19.49 4.72 10.07
C LYS A 45 -18.76 3.61 9.33
N PRO A 46 -18.87 3.51 8.00
CA PRO A 46 -18.00 2.65 7.21
C PRO A 46 -16.55 3.12 7.35
N VAL A 47 -15.60 2.20 7.18
CA VAL A 47 -14.17 2.49 7.30
C VAL A 47 -13.44 2.27 5.98
N ALA A 48 -12.52 3.18 5.66
CA ALA A 48 -11.56 3.03 4.59
C ALA A 48 -10.16 3.01 5.19
N VAL A 49 -9.48 1.86 5.10
CA VAL A 49 -8.11 1.69 5.59
C VAL A 49 -7.15 1.71 4.41
N PHE A 50 -6.20 2.62 4.42
CA PHE A 50 -5.16 2.75 3.40
C PHE A 50 -3.84 2.20 3.92
N VAL A 51 -3.26 1.22 3.22
CA VAL A 51 -1.89 0.77 3.44
C VAL A 51 -1.01 1.35 2.34
N VAL A 52 -0.20 2.32 2.71
CA VAL A 52 0.54 3.16 1.77
C VAL A 52 2.04 2.91 1.92
N GLY A 53 2.73 2.68 0.83
CA GLY A 53 4.17 2.40 0.85
C GLY A 53 4.71 2.15 -0.54
N GLN A 54 5.96 2.54 -0.79
CA GLN A 54 6.59 2.32 -2.10
C GLN A 54 6.65 0.84 -2.48
N THR A 55 6.85 0.55 -3.76
CA THR A 55 7.05 -0.83 -4.21
C THR A 55 8.22 -1.45 -3.45
N GLY A 56 8.07 -2.70 -3.00
CA GLY A 56 9.09 -3.38 -2.20
C GLY A 56 9.09 -3.05 -0.70
N ALA A 57 8.24 -2.12 -0.21
CA ALA A 57 8.18 -1.76 1.20
C ALA A 57 7.61 -2.87 2.12
N GLY A 58 6.86 -3.83 1.59
CA GLY A 58 6.30 -4.94 2.37
C GLY A 58 4.80 -4.83 2.68
N LYS A 59 4.04 -4.01 1.92
CA LYS A 59 2.56 -3.91 2.05
C LYS A 59 1.87 -5.27 2.08
N THR A 60 2.33 -6.21 1.26
CA THR A 60 1.82 -7.59 1.18
C THR A 60 1.93 -8.40 2.48
N ARG A 61 2.58 -7.89 3.51
CA ARG A 61 2.59 -8.47 4.87
C ARG A 61 1.61 -7.76 5.80
N THR A 62 1.50 -6.44 5.67
CA THR A 62 0.66 -5.60 6.54
C THR A 62 -0.81 -5.66 6.15
N ALA A 63 -1.12 -5.52 4.86
CA ALA A 63 -2.50 -5.48 4.39
C ALA A 63 -3.29 -6.77 4.67
N PRO A 64 -2.74 -7.99 4.49
CA PRO A 64 -3.46 -9.21 4.85
C PRO A 64 -3.80 -9.31 6.35
N ALA A 65 -2.90 -8.88 7.24
CA ALA A 65 -3.17 -8.87 8.68
C ALA A 65 -4.34 -7.93 9.01
N ILE A 66 -4.34 -6.72 8.46
CA ILE A 66 -5.45 -5.77 8.63
C ILE A 66 -6.75 -6.34 8.06
N LYS A 67 -6.69 -6.97 6.87
CA LYS A 67 -7.86 -7.59 6.24
C LYS A 67 -8.52 -8.65 7.15
N VAL A 68 -7.72 -9.53 7.75
CA VAL A 68 -8.21 -10.58 8.67
C VAL A 68 -8.95 -9.96 9.84
N VAL A 69 -8.42 -8.91 10.43
CA VAL A 69 -9.05 -8.21 11.56
C VAL A 69 -10.33 -7.48 11.13
N MET A 70 -10.31 -6.78 9.99
CA MET A 70 -11.54 -6.19 9.43
C MET A 70 -12.62 -7.24 9.20
N GLN A 71 -12.24 -8.40 8.63
CA GLN A 71 -13.18 -9.49 8.39
C GLN A 71 -13.83 -10.01 9.68
N SER A 72 -13.07 -10.13 10.75
CA SER A 72 -13.57 -10.66 12.02
C SER A 72 -14.50 -9.69 12.75
N HIS A 73 -14.21 -8.39 12.70
CA HIS A 73 -14.96 -7.37 13.44
C HIS A 73 -16.11 -6.73 12.65
N ARG A 74 -15.92 -6.58 11.34
CA ARG A 74 -16.81 -5.74 10.51
C ARG A 74 -17.41 -6.48 9.31
N GLY A 75 -16.88 -7.63 8.96
CA GLY A 75 -17.23 -8.39 7.76
C GLY A 75 -16.20 -8.20 6.64
N GLN A 76 -16.46 -8.78 5.49
CA GLN A 76 -15.53 -8.79 4.36
C GLN A 76 -15.38 -7.39 3.76
N PRO A 77 -14.21 -6.72 3.86
CA PRO A 77 -13.97 -5.45 3.18
C PRO A 77 -13.74 -5.65 1.68
N ALA A 78 -14.03 -4.65 0.88
CA ALA A 78 -13.46 -4.56 -0.47
C ALA A 78 -11.94 -4.39 -0.36
N HIS A 79 -11.17 -5.15 -1.15
CA HIS A 79 -9.71 -5.08 -1.11
C HIS A 79 -9.18 -4.54 -2.43
N PHE A 80 -8.80 -3.27 -2.44
CA PHE A 80 -8.36 -2.54 -3.63
C PHE A 80 -6.84 -2.52 -3.73
N ILE A 81 -6.34 -3.12 -4.81
CA ILE A 81 -4.93 -3.10 -5.19
C ILE A 81 -4.85 -2.56 -6.61
N ALA A 82 -4.31 -1.35 -6.79
CA ALA A 82 -4.29 -0.67 -8.09
C ALA A 82 -3.68 -1.53 -9.22
N ASP A 83 -2.64 -2.31 -8.92
CA ASP A 83 -2.00 -3.19 -9.90
C ASP A 83 -2.90 -4.35 -10.36
N THR A 84 -3.83 -4.80 -9.54
CA THR A 84 -4.79 -5.88 -9.90
C THR A 84 -5.69 -5.43 -11.04
N TYR A 85 -6.12 -4.19 -11.06
CA TYR A 85 -7.00 -3.69 -12.11
C TYR A 85 -6.36 -3.69 -13.51
N LYS A 86 -5.03 -3.62 -13.62
CA LYS A 86 -4.33 -3.75 -14.90
C LYS A 86 -4.61 -5.08 -15.59
N THR A 87 -4.85 -6.14 -14.82
CA THR A 87 -5.09 -7.49 -15.35
C THR A 87 -6.43 -7.62 -16.09
N TYR A 88 -7.35 -6.68 -15.90
CA TYR A 88 -8.62 -6.62 -16.63
C TYR A 88 -8.48 -5.95 -17.99
N HIS A 89 -7.37 -5.24 -18.24
CA HIS A 89 -7.17 -4.57 -19.51
C HIS A 89 -6.88 -5.58 -20.62
N PRO A 90 -7.61 -5.55 -21.77
CA PRO A 90 -7.52 -6.56 -22.81
C PRO A 90 -6.11 -6.75 -23.40
N ALA A 91 -5.31 -5.67 -23.44
CA ALA A 91 -3.94 -5.73 -23.93
C ALA A 91 -2.92 -6.21 -22.90
N TYR A 92 -3.25 -6.25 -21.60
CA TYR A 92 -2.29 -6.52 -20.53
C TYR A 92 -1.63 -7.90 -20.64
N PRO A 93 -2.35 -9.02 -20.84
CA PRO A 93 -1.74 -10.35 -20.95
C PRO A 93 -0.70 -10.44 -22.07
N ARG A 94 -1.00 -9.84 -23.22
CA ARG A 94 -0.07 -9.80 -24.36
C ARG A 94 1.13 -8.92 -24.05
N LEU A 95 0.91 -7.71 -23.52
CA LEU A 95 1.97 -6.75 -23.25
C LEU A 95 2.96 -7.25 -22.19
N VAL A 96 2.51 -8.00 -21.19
CA VAL A 96 3.41 -8.57 -20.18
C VAL A 96 4.42 -9.53 -20.81
N VAL A 97 4.04 -10.24 -21.88
CA VAL A 97 4.91 -11.21 -22.57
C VAL A 97 5.75 -10.53 -23.65
N GLU A 98 5.11 -9.75 -24.53
CA GLU A 98 5.75 -9.20 -25.74
C GLU A 98 6.50 -7.90 -25.50
N ALA A 99 6.03 -7.08 -24.53
CA ALA A 99 6.59 -5.76 -24.22
C ALA A 99 6.45 -5.40 -22.74
N PRO A 100 7.12 -6.13 -21.81
CA PRO A 100 6.93 -6.00 -20.36
C PRO A 100 7.10 -4.57 -19.83
N ALA A 101 8.04 -3.80 -20.41
CA ALA A 101 8.25 -2.39 -20.05
C ALA A 101 7.05 -1.49 -20.36
N LEU A 102 6.26 -1.84 -21.37
CA LEU A 102 5.09 -1.08 -21.84
C LEU A 102 3.81 -1.50 -21.09
N ALA A 103 3.73 -2.72 -20.56
CA ALA A 103 2.51 -3.28 -19.98
C ALA A 103 1.87 -2.36 -18.93
N SER A 104 2.65 -1.84 -17.99
CA SER A 104 2.13 -0.97 -16.93
C SER A 104 1.80 0.46 -17.39
N PRO A 105 2.65 1.15 -18.17
CA PRO A 105 2.29 2.45 -18.71
C PRO A 105 1.04 2.41 -19.58
N ALA A 106 0.91 1.41 -20.45
CA ALA A 106 -0.20 1.26 -21.40
C ALA A 106 -1.57 1.02 -20.72
N THR A 107 -1.57 0.37 -19.57
CA THR A 107 -2.82 -0.04 -18.88
C THR A 107 -3.09 0.75 -17.60
N GLY A 108 -2.15 1.60 -17.19
CA GLY A 108 -2.23 2.31 -15.91
C GLY A 108 -3.36 3.33 -15.84
N THR A 109 -3.69 3.98 -16.94
CA THR A 109 -4.77 4.97 -17.00
C THR A 109 -6.13 4.31 -16.76
N ASP A 110 -6.41 3.20 -17.43
CA ASP A 110 -7.67 2.47 -17.24
C ASP A 110 -7.74 1.82 -15.86
N ALA A 111 -6.62 1.26 -15.36
CA ALA A 111 -6.57 0.71 -14.01
C ALA A 111 -6.90 1.75 -12.92
N ARG A 112 -6.40 2.98 -13.05
CA ARG A 112 -6.76 4.07 -12.11
C ARG A 112 -8.23 4.46 -12.23
N ARG A 113 -8.77 4.52 -13.46
CA ARG A 113 -10.19 4.77 -13.68
C ARG A 113 -11.05 3.71 -13.01
N TRP A 114 -10.73 2.43 -13.19
CA TRP A 114 -11.46 1.33 -12.55
C TRP A 114 -11.33 1.32 -11.04
N LEU A 115 -10.18 1.71 -10.49
CA LEU A 115 -10.02 1.87 -9.05
C LEU A 115 -10.96 2.98 -8.51
N ALA A 116 -11.06 4.11 -9.20
CA ALA A 116 -11.99 5.18 -8.82
C ALA A 116 -13.44 4.71 -8.90
N MET A 117 -13.83 4.03 -9.98
CA MET A 117 -15.18 3.45 -10.13
C MET A 117 -15.49 2.41 -9.04
N ALA A 118 -14.52 1.60 -8.64
CA ALA A 118 -14.66 0.64 -7.54
C ALA A 118 -14.83 1.34 -6.19
N ALA A 119 -14.12 2.44 -5.96
CA ALA A 119 -14.30 3.26 -4.77
C ALA A 119 -15.70 3.90 -4.74
N GLU A 120 -16.17 4.49 -5.84
CA GLU A 120 -17.53 5.02 -5.96
C GLU A 120 -18.60 3.94 -5.71
N HIS A 121 -18.41 2.75 -6.26
CA HIS A 121 -19.31 1.62 -6.02
C HIS A 121 -19.34 1.21 -4.54
N ALA A 122 -18.18 1.14 -3.87
CA ALA A 122 -18.09 0.83 -2.45
C ALA A 122 -18.77 1.91 -1.59
N ILE A 123 -18.55 3.19 -1.93
CA ILE A 123 -19.16 4.34 -1.28
C ILE A 123 -20.69 4.27 -1.40
N GLY A 124 -21.22 4.04 -2.60
CA GLY A 124 -22.68 3.96 -2.83
C GLY A 124 -23.37 2.83 -2.06
N ARG A 125 -22.61 1.83 -1.59
CA ARG A 125 -23.14 0.69 -0.82
C ARG A 125 -22.73 0.68 0.65
N GLY A 126 -21.93 1.64 1.12
CA GLY A 126 -21.39 1.67 2.48
C GLY A 126 -20.53 0.46 2.82
N ILE A 127 -19.72 -0.01 1.87
CA ILE A 127 -18.83 -1.18 2.05
C ILE A 127 -17.52 -0.72 2.68
N ASP A 128 -17.05 -1.40 3.72
CA ASP A 128 -15.71 -1.17 4.27
C ASP A 128 -14.63 -1.49 3.23
N VAL A 129 -13.56 -0.69 3.21
CA VAL A 129 -12.51 -0.76 2.20
C VAL A 129 -11.13 -0.92 2.84
N LEU A 130 -10.33 -1.83 2.30
CA LEU A 130 -8.89 -1.90 2.47
C LEU A 130 -8.22 -1.58 1.13
N LEU A 131 -7.41 -0.53 1.07
CA LEU A 131 -6.76 -0.06 -0.16
C LEU A 131 -5.23 -0.09 0.00
N GLU A 132 -4.55 -0.75 -0.95
CA GLU A 132 -3.09 -0.70 -1.04
C GLU A 132 -2.65 0.30 -2.11
N SER A 133 -1.83 1.28 -1.72
CA SER A 133 -1.26 2.28 -2.64
C SER A 133 0.26 2.30 -2.59
N ALA A 134 0.88 2.40 -3.76
CA ALA A 134 2.31 2.69 -3.88
C ALA A 134 2.62 4.19 -3.90
N CYS A 135 1.62 5.05 -3.93
CA CYS A 135 1.75 6.52 -4.00
C CYS A 135 2.67 7.02 -5.11
N ARG A 136 2.70 6.36 -6.25
CA ARG A 136 3.44 6.85 -7.41
C ARG A 136 2.91 8.20 -7.89
N ASN A 137 1.60 8.40 -7.77
CA ASN A 137 0.92 9.68 -7.95
C ASN A 137 0.21 10.00 -6.64
N PRO A 138 0.74 10.91 -5.82
CA PRO A 138 0.16 11.25 -4.51
C PRO A 138 -1.27 11.81 -4.61
N ALA A 139 -1.61 12.49 -5.74
CA ALA A 139 -2.95 13.01 -5.96
C ALA A 139 -4.01 11.88 -5.99
N ASP A 140 -3.70 10.73 -6.61
CA ASP A 140 -4.65 9.60 -6.65
C ASP A 140 -4.99 9.11 -5.21
N PHE A 141 -4.01 9.15 -4.30
CA PHE A 141 -4.24 8.81 -2.88
C PHE A 141 -5.08 9.88 -2.18
N ALA A 142 -4.73 11.15 -2.37
CA ALA A 142 -5.41 12.28 -1.76
C ALA A 142 -6.88 12.34 -2.21
N ASP A 143 -7.14 12.20 -3.50
CA ASP A 143 -8.48 12.23 -4.09
C ASP A 143 -9.37 11.10 -3.55
N LEU A 144 -8.81 9.88 -3.43
CA LEU A 144 -9.55 8.75 -2.86
C LEU A 144 -9.81 8.91 -1.37
N ALA A 145 -8.84 9.37 -0.58
CA ALA A 145 -9.03 9.62 0.85
C ALA A 145 -10.09 10.70 1.07
N GLN A 146 -10.05 11.77 0.29
CA GLN A 146 -11.05 12.84 0.33
C GLN A 146 -12.46 12.33 -0.06
N ALA A 147 -12.57 11.53 -1.13
CA ALA A 147 -13.84 10.97 -1.57
C ALA A 147 -14.50 10.08 -0.49
N PHE A 148 -13.72 9.24 0.18
CA PHE A 148 -14.23 8.43 1.30
C PHE A 148 -14.62 9.30 2.49
N HIS A 149 -13.82 10.30 2.85
CA HIS A 149 -14.13 11.23 3.94
C HIS A 149 -15.44 11.98 3.68
N ASP A 150 -15.60 12.56 2.48
CA ASP A 150 -16.80 13.31 2.08
C ASP A 150 -18.06 12.44 2.06
N ALA A 151 -17.88 11.14 1.81
CA ALA A 151 -18.95 10.14 1.90
C ALA A 151 -19.23 9.67 3.35
N GLY A 152 -18.57 10.26 4.35
CA GLY A 152 -18.81 9.98 5.77
C GLY A 152 -18.07 8.76 6.31
N TYR A 153 -17.11 8.21 5.58
CA TYR A 153 -16.23 7.15 6.09
C TYR A 153 -15.30 7.66 7.17
N ARG A 154 -14.93 6.77 8.09
CA ARG A 154 -13.71 6.94 8.87
C ARG A 154 -12.52 6.51 8.01
N VAL A 155 -11.54 7.39 7.84
CA VAL A 155 -10.36 7.14 7.01
C VAL A 155 -9.15 6.92 7.91
N GLU A 156 -8.55 5.74 7.81
CA GLU A 156 -7.37 5.34 8.56
C GLU A 156 -6.21 5.02 7.62
N VAL A 157 -5.01 5.48 7.95
CA VAL A 157 -3.84 5.34 7.08
C VAL A 157 -2.69 4.68 7.81
N ALA A 158 -2.08 3.67 7.19
CA ALA A 158 -0.81 3.09 7.62
C ALA A 158 0.25 3.38 6.54
N ILE A 159 1.21 4.27 6.83
CA ILE A 159 2.32 4.60 5.94
C ILE A 159 3.54 3.76 6.31
N MET A 160 4.11 3.07 5.33
CA MET A 160 5.31 2.26 5.53
C MET A 160 6.58 3.08 5.37
N ALA A 161 7.32 3.24 6.45
CA ALA A 161 8.60 3.94 6.49
C ALA A 161 9.76 2.95 6.32
N VAL A 162 10.15 2.71 5.07
CA VAL A 162 11.20 1.74 4.71
C VAL A 162 12.30 2.44 3.93
N PRO A 163 13.58 2.28 4.31
CA PRO A 163 14.71 2.81 3.56
C PRO A 163 14.71 2.41 2.09
N GLU A 164 15.24 3.27 1.23
CA GLU A 164 15.28 3.05 -0.21
C GLU A 164 15.97 1.74 -0.57
N GLY A 165 17.17 1.50 -0.05
CA GLY A 165 17.93 0.29 -0.32
C GLY A 165 17.19 -0.99 0.07
N LEU A 166 16.48 -0.99 1.22
CA LEU A 166 15.69 -2.16 1.64
C LEU A 166 14.49 -2.41 0.74
N SER A 167 13.81 -1.37 0.28
CA SER A 167 12.65 -1.55 -0.61
C SER A 167 13.07 -1.96 -2.02
N ARG A 168 14.18 -1.43 -2.54
CA ARG A 168 14.77 -1.86 -3.82
C ARG A 168 15.24 -3.31 -3.77
N LEU A 169 15.92 -3.71 -2.68
CA LEU A 169 16.28 -5.11 -2.44
C LEU A 169 15.04 -6.01 -2.41
N GLY A 170 13.98 -5.58 -1.73
CA GLY A 170 12.71 -6.31 -1.67
C GLY A 170 12.03 -6.50 -3.04
N ILE A 171 12.25 -5.59 -4.00
CA ILE A 171 11.80 -5.77 -5.39
C ILE A 171 12.57 -6.90 -6.06
N LEU A 172 13.91 -6.91 -5.94
CA LEU A 172 14.76 -7.93 -6.55
C LEU A 172 14.51 -9.32 -5.94
N THR A 173 14.47 -9.42 -4.62
CA THR A 173 14.18 -10.67 -3.89
C THR A 173 12.83 -11.25 -4.32
N ARG A 174 11.78 -10.41 -4.35
CA ARG A 174 10.46 -10.84 -4.81
C ARG A 174 10.49 -11.34 -6.26
N PHE A 175 11.22 -10.67 -7.13
CA PHE A 175 11.26 -11.01 -8.55
C PHE A 175 12.09 -12.28 -8.80
N TYR A 176 13.28 -12.41 -8.24
CA TYR A 176 14.20 -13.47 -8.57
C TYR A 176 14.09 -14.73 -7.71
N GLU A 177 13.73 -14.59 -6.43
CA GLU A 177 13.63 -15.74 -5.52
C GLU A 177 12.19 -16.27 -5.38
N ARG A 178 11.18 -15.40 -5.54
CA ARG A 178 9.77 -15.75 -5.32
C ARG A 178 8.93 -15.66 -6.58
N LEU A 179 9.56 -15.88 -7.73
CA LEU A 179 8.92 -15.86 -9.04
C LEU A 179 7.60 -16.66 -9.10
N PRO A 180 7.53 -17.90 -8.59
CA PRO A 180 6.31 -18.71 -8.67
C PRO A 180 5.15 -18.12 -7.86
N GLU A 181 5.46 -17.45 -6.73
CA GLU A 181 4.45 -16.90 -5.81
C GLU A 181 4.04 -15.46 -6.17
N ALA A 182 4.82 -14.79 -7.00
CA ALA A 182 4.63 -13.39 -7.34
C ALA A 182 3.64 -13.16 -8.49
N GLY A 183 3.21 -14.22 -9.15
CA GLY A 183 2.27 -14.15 -10.27
C GLY A 183 0.85 -13.78 -9.80
N SER A 184 0.24 -12.77 -10.42
CA SER A 184 -1.18 -12.46 -10.26
C SER A 184 -1.95 -13.03 -11.45
N ARG A 185 -3.02 -13.76 -11.19
CA ARG A 185 -3.89 -14.35 -12.24
C ARG A 185 -3.12 -15.17 -13.30
N ASN A 186 -2.14 -15.96 -12.86
CA ASN A 186 -1.28 -16.79 -13.74
C ASN A 186 -0.42 -15.98 -14.73
N LEU A 187 -0.23 -14.69 -14.51
CA LEU A 187 0.67 -13.87 -15.33
C LEU A 187 2.08 -13.87 -14.74
N PRO A 188 3.12 -13.81 -15.59
CA PRO A 188 4.49 -13.78 -15.10
C PRO A 188 4.73 -12.54 -14.21
N PRO A 189 5.52 -12.66 -13.15
CA PRO A 189 5.92 -11.53 -12.34
C PRO A 189 6.72 -10.55 -13.17
N ARG A 190 6.61 -9.25 -12.83
CA ARG A 190 7.31 -8.18 -13.51
C ARG A 190 8.25 -7.48 -12.56
N LEU A 191 9.49 -7.28 -12.99
CA LEU A 191 10.44 -6.44 -12.28
C LEU A 191 9.95 -4.98 -12.31
N THR A 192 9.86 -4.35 -11.15
CA THR A 192 9.50 -2.93 -11.07
C THR A 192 10.69 -2.07 -11.53
N PRO A 193 10.52 -1.20 -12.53
CA PRO A 193 11.59 -0.29 -12.95
C PRO A 193 12.02 0.65 -11.82
N THR A 194 13.32 0.98 -11.75
CA THR A 194 13.90 1.88 -10.74
C THR A 194 13.18 3.22 -10.68
N LYS A 195 12.85 3.80 -11.85
CA LYS A 195 12.08 5.06 -11.90
C LYS A 195 10.72 4.95 -11.24
N VAL A 196 9.99 3.86 -11.42
CA VAL A 196 8.68 3.64 -10.78
C VAL A 196 8.81 3.53 -9.26
N HIS A 197 9.90 2.91 -8.80
CA HIS A 197 10.23 2.88 -7.37
C HIS A 197 10.54 4.28 -6.85
N ALA A 198 11.41 5.04 -7.53
CA ALA A 198 11.77 6.41 -7.15
C ALA A 198 10.54 7.32 -7.09
N ASP A 199 9.70 7.32 -8.13
CA ASP A 199 8.45 8.09 -8.15
C ASP A 199 7.54 7.73 -6.93
N SER A 200 7.48 6.45 -6.54
CA SER A 200 6.70 6.01 -5.37
C SER A 200 7.37 6.40 -4.06
N TYR A 201 8.70 6.38 -4.00
CA TYR A 201 9.47 6.74 -2.80
C TYR A 201 9.30 8.21 -2.46
N GLU A 202 9.43 9.08 -3.46
CA GLU A 202 9.21 10.53 -3.30
C GLU A 202 7.73 10.86 -3.06
N GLY A 203 6.82 10.26 -3.81
CA GLY A 203 5.39 10.52 -3.68
C GLY A 203 4.82 10.21 -2.29
N LEU A 204 5.47 9.36 -1.50
CA LEU A 204 5.08 9.13 -0.11
C LEU A 204 5.31 10.35 0.79
N LEU A 205 6.26 11.22 0.47
CA LEU A 205 6.47 12.46 1.23
C LEU A 205 5.30 13.43 1.02
N ASP A 206 4.81 13.53 -0.21
CA ASP A 206 3.65 14.36 -0.53
C ASP A 206 2.36 13.77 0.09
N ALA A 207 2.22 12.45 0.07
CA ALA A 207 1.12 11.77 0.77
C ALA A 207 1.16 12.03 2.29
N ALA A 208 2.34 12.04 2.89
CA ALA A 208 2.49 12.36 4.31
C ALA A 208 2.15 13.83 4.63
N VAL A 209 2.50 14.77 3.74
CA VAL A 209 2.08 16.18 3.85
C VAL A 209 0.55 16.29 3.78
N PHE A 210 -0.07 15.62 2.81
CA PHE A 210 -1.53 15.59 2.71
C PHE A 210 -2.18 15.06 4.00
N VAL A 211 -1.65 13.98 4.58
CA VAL A 211 -2.16 13.44 5.85
C VAL A 211 -2.03 14.44 6.99
N ASP A 212 -0.90 15.15 7.09
CA ASP A 212 -0.65 16.11 8.15
C ASP A 212 -1.59 17.34 8.04
N GLU A 213 -1.87 17.81 6.84
CA GLU A 213 -2.55 19.08 6.55
C GLU A 213 -4.05 18.95 6.30
N SER A 214 -4.51 17.85 5.68
CA SER A 214 -5.92 17.69 5.30
C SER A 214 -6.78 17.19 6.47
N SER A 215 -8.08 17.48 6.43
CA SER A 215 -9.07 16.91 7.36
C SER A 215 -9.58 15.53 6.96
N ALA A 216 -9.17 15.02 5.80
CA ALA A 216 -9.71 13.79 5.22
C ALA A 216 -9.25 12.49 5.92
N VAL A 217 -8.25 12.56 6.79
CA VAL A 217 -7.70 11.41 7.50
C VAL A 217 -7.99 11.50 8.99
N ASP A 218 -8.65 10.50 9.56
CA ASP A 218 -9.01 10.43 10.98
C ASP A 218 -7.89 9.83 11.84
N GLN A 219 -7.13 8.87 11.28
CA GLN A 219 -6.04 8.22 12.01
C GLN A 219 -4.87 7.91 11.08
N ILE A 220 -3.65 8.05 11.60
CA ILE A 220 -2.40 7.73 10.92
C ILE A 220 -1.48 6.92 11.81
N VAL A 221 -0.86 5.89 11.24
CA VAL A 221 0.31 5.21 11.82
C VAL A 221 1.45 5.19 10.80
N VAL A 222 2.65 5.53 11.24
CA VAL A 222 3.89 5.34 10.47
C VAL A 222 4.57 4.08 10.98
N VAL A 223 4.65 3.06 10.13
CA VAL A 223 5.13 1.73 10.50
C VAL A 223 6.37 1.33 9.72
N ARG A 224 7.25 0.59 10.36
CA ARG A 224 8.40 -0.04 9.71
C ARG A 224 8.03 -1.39 9.08
N ARG A 225 8.99 -1.99 8.38
CA ARG A 225 8.79 -3.28 7.69
C ARG A 225 8.46 -4.45 8.64
N ASP A 226 8.90 -4.38 9.89
CA ASP A 226 8.63 -5.35 10.96
C ASP A 226 7.37 -5.03 11.76
N HIS A 227 6.57 -4.08 11.29
CA HIS A 227 5.36 -3.55 11.94
C HIS A 227 5.62 -2.72 13.21
N ALA A 228 6.86 -2.32 13.47
CA ALA A 228 7.13 -1.39 14.56
C ALA A 228 6.57 0.01 14.24
N VAL A 229 5.83 0.60 15.19
CA VAL A 229 5.19 1.91 15.06
C VAL A 229 6.16 3.00 15.45
N ALA A 230 6.49 3.87 14.51
CA ALA A 230 7.36 5.03 14.74
C ALA A 230 6.57 6.29 15.13
N TYR A 231 5.38 6.43 14.60
CA TYR A 231 4.48 7.53 14.89
C TYR A 231 3.04 7.07 14.72
N ALA A 232 2.18 7.58 15.58
CA ALA A 232 0.74 7.43 15.45
C ALA A 232 0.04 8.69 15.90
N ASN A 233 -1.07 9.05 15.26
CA ASN A 233 -1.91 10.17 15.64
C ASN A 233 -3.35 9.91 15.22
N GLU A 234 -4.28 10.53 15.93
CA GLU A 234 -5.70 10.39 15.69
C GLU A 234 -6.38 11.75 15.84
N ARG A 235 -7.43 11.99 15.08
CA ARG A 235 -8.28 13.17 15.24
C ARG A 235 -9.36 12.93 16.28
N VAL A 236 -9.52 13.90 17.15
CA VAL A 236 -10.63 13.99 18.10
C VAL A 236 -11.30 15.34 17.91
N ASN A 237 -12.60 15.32 17.68
CA ASN A 237 -13.36 16.53 17.38
C ASN A 237 -12.75 17.37 16.22
N GLY A 238 -12.29 16.68 15.17
CA GLY A 238 -11.71 17.31 13.97
C GLY A 238 -10.26 17.78 14.09
N SER A 239 -9.62 17.66 15.27
CA SER A 239 -8.24 18.11 15.48
C SER A 239 -7.33 16.93 15.83
N TRP A 240 -6.07 16.98 15.37
CA TRP A 240 -5.06 16.01 15.77
C TRP A 240 -4.80 16.05 17.27
N LYS A 241 -4.76 14.90 17.96
CA LYS A 241 -4.41 14.80 19.40
C LYS A 241 -3.02 15.32 19.71
N ARG A 242 -2.09 15.21 18.77
CA ARG A 242 -0.70 15.66 18.86
C ARG A 242 -0.36 16.51 17.65
N ALA A 243 0.72 17.26 17.71
CA ALA A 243 1.25 17.97 16.55
C ALA A 243 1.46 16.98 15.39
N ALA A 244 1.01 17.33 14.20
CA ALA A 244 1.19 16.54 13.00
C ALA A 244 2.69 16.37 12.71
N ALA A 245 3.14 15.15 12.50
CA ALA A 245 4.54 14.80 12.29
C ALA A 245 4.73 13.58 11.40
N THR A 246 3.76 13.25 10.56
CA THR A 246 3.80 12.09 9.67
C THR A 246 5.00 12.16 8.72
N ARG A 247 5.14 13.29 8.02
CA ARG A 247 6.26 13.52 7.09
C ARG A 247 7.61 13.45 7.81
N LYS A 248 7.74 14.11 8.96
CA LYS A 248 8.95 14.09 9.75
C LYS A 248 9.33 12.67 10.18
N SER A 249 8.37 11.92 10.73
CA SER A 249 8.60 10.54 11.16
C SER A 249 8.96 9.64 9.99
N LEU A 250 8.28 9.77 8.84
CA LEU A 250 8.60 9.01 7.63
C LEU A 250 10.05 9.22 7.21
N MET A 251 10.55 10.46 7.16
CA MET A 251 11.93 10.79 6.82
C MET A 251 12.91 10.19 7.81
N GLU A 252 12.71 10.43 9.11
CA GLU A 252 13.58 9.92 10.18
C GLU A 252 13.72 8.40 10.16
N GLN A 253 12.64 7.68 9.85
CA GLN A 253 12.68 6.22 9.80
C GLN A 253 13.28 5.67 8.51
N ARG A 254 13.23 6.42 7.42
CA ARG A 254 13.91 6.07 6.16
C ARG A 254 15.43 6.15 6.26
N ASP A 255 15.93 7.00 7.14
CA ASP A 255 17.37 7.21 7.42
C ASP A 255 17.92 6.22 8.47
N ARG A 256 17.17 5.18 8.81
CA ARG A 256 17.56 4.18 9.82
C ARG A 256 17.32 2.75 9.34
N CYS A 257 18.26 1.87 9.66
CA CYS A 257 18.12 0.43 9.49
C CYS A 257 18.32 -0.28 10.84
N LEU A 258 17.40 -1.17 11.21
CA LEU A 258 17.57 -1.97 12.41
C LEU A 258 18.60 -3.11 12.16
N PRO A 259 19.33 -3.56 13.18
CA PRO A 259 20.31 -4.66 13.03
C PRO A 259 19.70 -5.91 12.38
N LYS A 260 18.46 -6.24 12.74
CA LYS A 260 17.72 -7.37 12.15
C LYS A 260 17.42 -7.15 10.66
N GLU A 261 17.03 -5.95 10.27
CA GLU A 261 16.78 -5.60 8.86
C GLU A 261 18.05 -5.71 8.03
N LEU A 262 19.18 -5.23 8.57
CA LEU A 262 20.50 -5.34 7.94
C LEU A 262 20.97 -6.80 7.80
N SER A 263 20.75 -7.62 8.83
CA SER A 263 21.08 -9.04 8.77
C SER A 263 20.30 -9.76 7.67
N ILE A 264 19.01 -9.48 7.56
CA ILE A 264 18.16 -10.03 6.49
C ILE A 264 18.62 -9.50 5.12
N ALA A 265 18.91 -8.20 5.00
CA ALA A 265 19.38 -7.62 3.75
C ALA A 265 20.69 -8.22 3.25
N ARG A 266 21.67 -8.45 4.15
CA ARG A 266 22.94 -9.13 3.79
C ARG A 266 22.68 -10.53 3.23
N LYS A 267 21.82 -11.30 3.89
CA LYS A 267 21.46 -12.64 3.43
C LYS A 267 20.75 -12.60 2.06
N ASP A 268 19.81 -11.69 1.87
CA ASP A 268 19.09 -11.54 0.60
C ASP A 268 20.07 -11.14 -0.54
N ILE A 269 21.06 -10.27 -0.27
CA ILE A 269 22.08 -9.88 -1.24
C ILE A 269 22.98 -11.09 -1.60
N GLU A 270 23.40 -11.87 -0.61
CA GLU A 270 24.20 -13.10 -0.85
C GLU A 270 23.43 -14.11 -1.70
N ASN A 271 22.16 -14.35 -1.38
CA ASN A 271 21.29 -15.24 -2.16
C ASN A 271 21.17 -14.78 -3.61
N LEU A 272 20.89 -13.50 -3.83
CA LEU A 272 20.75 -12.94 -5.18
C LEU A 272 22.07 -13.03 -5.97
N ARG A 273 23.23 -12.81 -5.34
CA ARG A 273 24.54 -13.01 -5.97
C ARG A 273 24.76 -14.47 -6.39
N GLY A 274 24.28 -15.39 -5.56
CA GLY A 274 24.35 -16.83 -5.83
C GLY A 274 23.57 -17.30 -7.07
N LEU A 275 22.62 -16.49 -7.57
CA LEU A 275 21.87 -16.81 -8.78
C LEU A 275 22.69 -16.65 -10.07
N ALA A 276 23.84 -16.00 -10.02
CA ALA A 276 24.77 -15.78 -11.14
C ALA A 276 24.09 -15.14 -12.37
N ILE A 277 23.13 -14.24 -12.16
CA ILE A 277 22.40 -13.51 -13.21
C ILE A 277 23.21 -12.27 -13.58
N PRO A 278 23.58 -12.07 -14.88
CA PRO A 278 24.50 -10.99 -15.28
C PRO A 278 24.01 -9.58 -14.98
N GLU A 279 22.70 -9.36 -14.91
CA GLU A 279 22.08 -8.05 -14.66
C GLU A 279 22.01 -7.67 -13.18
N LEU A 280 22.26 -8.60 -12.26
CA LEU A 280 22.13 -8.36 -10.81
C LEU A 280 23.28 -7.56 -10.20
N PRO A 281 24.58 -7.82 -10.51
CA PRO A 281 25.68 -7.18 -9.81
C PRO A 281 25.60 -5.65 -9.77
N PRO A 282 25.36 -4.92 -10.87
CA PRO A 282 25.25 -3.46 -10.82
C PRO A 282 24.11 -2.96 -9.92
N GLN A 283 22.97 -3.68 -9.92
CA GLN A 283 21.82 -3.33 -9.09
C GLN A 283 22.08 -3.57 -7.60
N LEU A 284 22.81 -4.64 -7.28
CA LEU A 284 23.18 -4.96 -5.91
C LEU A 284 24.24 -3.98 -5.37
N GLU A 285 25.21 -3.56 -6.17
CA GLU A 285 26.20 -2.54 -5.81
C GLU A 285 25.51 -1.19 -5.50
N GLU A 286 24.53 -0.79 -6.31
CA GLU A 286 23.75 0.41 -6.05
C GLU A 286 22.96 0.30 -4.73
N ILE A 287 22.32 -0.84 -4.48
CA ILE A 287 21.59 -1.10 -3.22
C ILE A 287 22.52 -1.08 -2.01
N GLU A 288 23.70 -1.68 -2.11
CA GLU A 288 24.71 -1.65 -1.04
C GLU A 288 25.21 -0.23 -0.77
N SER A 289 25.39 0.57 -1.82
CA SER A 289 25.73 1.99 -1.67
C SER A 289 24.65 2.77 -0.91
N LEU A 290 23.36 2.48 -1.15
CA LEU A 290 22.24 3.08 -0.41
C LEU A 290 22.15 2.60 1.05
N LEU A 291 22.53 1.37 1.32
CA LEU A 291 22.50 0.79 2.66
C LEU A 291 23.75 1.16 3.48
N GLY A 292 24.89 1.41 2.84
CA GLY A 292 26.17 1.69 3.50
C GLY A 292 26.08 2.74 4.62
N PRO A 293 25.53 3.94 4.36
CA PRO A 293 25.38 4.98 5.39
C PRO A 293 24.50 4.58 6.57
N LEU A 294 23.59 3.63 6.37
CA LEU A 294 22.64 3.14 7.39
C LEU A 294 23.22 1.99 8.23
N MET A 295 24.39 1.46 7.84
CA MET A 295 25.09 0.37 8.53
C MET A 295 25.97 0.86 9.69
N ASP A 296 26.16 2.17 9.85
CA ASP A 296 26.96 2.72 10.91
C ASP A 296 26.25 2.51 12.26
N GLU A 297 26.86 1.69 13.12
CA GLU A 297 26.31 1.31 14.43
C GLU A 297 26.08 2.52 15.33
N ASN A 298 26.83 3.61 15.14
CA ASN A 298 26.67 4.84 15.90
C ASN A 298 25.35 5.57 15.63
N ASN A 299 24.75 5.39 14.45
CA ASN A 299 23.45 6.02 14.11
C ASN A 299 22.25 5.32 14.74
N ASN A 300 22.39 4.10 15.25
CA ASN A 300 21.28 3.28 15.75
C ASN A 300 21.21 3.16 17.28
N THR A 301 22.21 3.62 18.04
CA THR A 301 22.39 3.32 19.47
C THR A 301 21.49 4.14 20.41
N HIS A 302 20.84 5.21 19.97
CA HIS A 302 20.10 6.12 20.85
C HIS A 302 18.60 6.22 20.62
N ALA A 303 18.02 5.42 19.72
CA ALA A 303 16.58 5.43 19.52
C ALA A 303 15.87 4.53 20.55
N PRO A 304 14.81 5.03 21.21
CA PRO A 304 14.02 4.17 22.08
C PRO A 304 13.42 3.00 21.28
N PRO A 305 13.23 1.83 21.91
CA PRO A 305 12.61 0.70 21.25
C PRO A 305 11.19 1.06 20.79
N LEU A 306 10.89 0.79 19.54
CA LEU A 306 9.57 1.01 18.98
C LEU A 306 8.63 -0.14 19.42
N ARG A 307 7.36 0.19 19.63
CA ARG A 307 6.32 -0.82 19.90
C ARG A 307 5.78 -1.36 18.58
N LEU A 308 5.37 -2.63 18.59
CA LEU A 308 4.74 -3.23 17.41
C LEU A 308 3.32 -2.66 17.23
N LEU A 309 2.89 -2.61 15.97
CA LEU A 309 1.51 -2.31 15.63
C LEU A 309 0.60 -3.38 16.25
N VAL A 310 -0.32 -2.94 17.08
CA VAL A 310 -1.36 -3.79 17.64
C VAL A 310 -2.62 -3.57 16.80
N LEU A 311 -3.21 -4.66 16.35
CA LEU A 311 -4.51 -4.66 15.69
C LEU A 311 -5.56 -5.11 16.72
N PRO A 312 -6.82 -4.66 16.61
CA PRO A 312 -7.88 -5.09 17.52
C PRO A 312 -7.94 -6.60 17.65
N ASP A 313 -7.98 -7.13 18.88
CA ASP A 313 -7.99 -8.56 19.12
C ASP A 313 -9.27 -9.24 18.62
N ILE A 314 -9.11 -10.40 17.99
CA ILE A 314 -10.21 -11.24 17.56
C ILE A 314 -10.78 -11.94 18.79
N GLY A 315 -11.78 -11.34 19.43
CA GLY A 315 -12.60 -12.03 20.42
C GLY A 315 -12.37 -11.72 21.90
N VAL A 316 -11.67 -10.65 22.25
CA VAL A 316 -11.56 -10.21 23.67
C VAL A 316 -12.27 -8.87 23.85
N ALA A 317 -13.52 -8.93 24.30
CA ALA A 317 -14.20 -7.76 24.82
C ALA A 317 -13.49 -7.33 26.12
N GLY A 318 -12.99 -6.10 26.20
CA GLY A 318 -12.59 -5.50 27.46
C GLY A 318 -11.15 -5.05 27.67
N HIS A 319 -10.34 -4.87 26.63
CA HIS A 319 -9.07 -4.18 26.80
C HIS A 319 -9.19 -2.72 26.39
N SER A 320 -8.88 -1.79 27.30
CA SER A 320 -8.67 -0.39 26.99
C SER A 320 -7.40 -0.30 26.12
N TYR A 321 -7.59 -0.14 24.83
CA TYR A 321 -6.49 0.08 23.90
C TYR A 321 -5.83 1.41 24.21
N ASP A 322 -4.50 1.40 24.29
CA ASP A 322 -3.73 2.63 24.31
C ASP A 322 -3.86 3.27 22.90
N VAL A 323 -4.87 4.14 22.78
CA VAL A 323 -5.36 4.79 21.53
C VAL A 323 -4.24 5.52 20.74
N ASN A 324 -3.00 5.46 21.24
CA ASN A 324 -1.87 6.18 20.71
C ASN A 324 -0.97 5.39 19.73
N LEU A 325 -1.19 4.08 19.55
CA LEU A 325 -0.26 3.23 18.79
C LEU A 325 -0.93 2.27 17.81
N ASP A 326 -2.26 2.15 17.82
CA ASP A 326 -2.99 1.08 17.15
C ASP A 326 -3.90 1.64 16.05
N LEU A 327 -4.02 0.93 14.93
CA LEU A 327 -5.12 1.18 14.00
C LEU A 327 -6.41 0.69 14.66
N THR A 328 -7.43 1.54 14.71
CA THR A 328 -8.71 1.21 15.35
C THR A 328 -9.62 0.41 14.43
N LEU A 329 -9.36 0.40 13.13
CA LEU A 329 -10.14 -0.26 12.08
C LEU A 329 -11.65 0.05 12.19
N GLY A 330 -11.95 1.33 12.48
CA GLY A 330 -13.30 1.80 12.66
C GLY A 330 -13.96 1.41 13.99
N THR A 331 -13.28 0.71 14.88
CA THR A 331 -13.76 0.50 16.25
C THR A 331 -13.52 1.78 17.02
N ILE A 332 -14.57 2.53 17.32
CA ILE A 332 -14.51 3.63 18.27
C ILE A 332 -14.49 2.96 19.65
N ALA A 333 -13.41 3.13 20.40
CA ALA A 333 -13.49 2.88 21.84
C ALA A 333 -14.56 3.84 22.37
N ASP A 334 -15.66 3.31 22.89
CA ASP A 334 -16.67 4.12 23.56
C ASP A 334 -15.97 4.93 24.66
N ASN A 335 -15.85 6.23 24.43
CA ASN A 335 -15.47 7.16 25.46
C ASN A 335 -16.65 7.23 26.45
N GLN A 336 -16.58 6.43 27.48
CA GLN A 336 -17.26 6.74 28.74
C GLN A 336 -16.43 7.67 29.58
#